data_b8644ff7cbab424a6fd7095efd913e05
#
_entry.id   b8644ff7cbab424a6fd7095efd913e05
#
_cell.length_a   1.000
_cell.length_b   1.000
_cell.length_c   1.000
_cell.angle_alpha   90.00
_cell.angle_beta   90.00
_cell.angle_gamma   90.00
#
_symmetry.space_group_name_H-M   'P 1'
#
loop_
_entity.id
_entity.type
_entity.pdbx_description
1 polymer ?
#
loop_
_entity_poly.entity_id
_entity_poly.type
_entity_poly.pdbx_seq_one_letter_code
_entity_poly.pdbx_strand_id
1 'polypeptide(L)'
;MLDSPHNPGSENAAPHDVVIVGGGLAGGLIALALHRHAPDCRFMLIEAGRTLGGHHRWSWFETDIRPAARGLMAGFDLNGWDEGYDITFPSLGRTLPTAYRSLASAEFHAKLIAELPAERVMLETKAASLDAGGVTLADGTRLAAKRVIDCRPFKPSKALSGGWQVFLGQQFRCETPHGLTRPVIMD
;
A
#
# COMPACT_ATOMS: atom_id res chain seq x y z
N MET A 1 -45.93 -14.01 5.87
CA MET A 1 -45.17 -13.09 5.03
C MET A 1 -44.90 -11.88 5.90
N LEU A 2 -43.68 -11.75 6.41
CA LEU A 2 -43.26 -10.59 7.19
C LEU A 2 -42.32 -9.82 6.28
N ASP A 3 -42.78 -8.64 5.86
CA ASP A 3 -41.99 -7.67 5.10
C ASP A 3 -40.76 -7.27 5.93
N SER A 4 -39.59 -7.52 5.40
CA SER A 4 -38.33 -6.99 5.94
C SER A 4 -38.30 -5.48 5.74
N PRO A 5 -37.91 -4.68 6.74
CA PRO A 5 -37.85 -3.23 6.58
C PRO A 5 -36.76 -2.88 5.58
N HIS A 6 -37.17 -2.30 4.47
CA HIS A 6 -36.30 -1.64 3.49
C HIS A 6 -35.64 -0.46 4.20
N ASN A 7 -34.33 -0.48 4.32
CA ASN A 7 -33.56 0.63 4.91
C ASN A 7 -33.33 1.71 3.84
N PRO A 8 -34.02 2.87 3.88
CA PRO A 8 -33.94 3.87 2.81
C PRO A 8 -32.73 4.81 2.90
N GLY A 9 -31.69 4.45 3.67
CA GLY A 9 -30.60 5.36 4.05
C GLY A 9 -29.41 5.47 3.07
N SER A 10 -29.33 4.69 1.97
CA SER A 10 -28.12 4.66 1.12
C SER A 10 -28.30 5.14 -0.33
N GLU A 11 -29.50 5.52 -0.75
CA GLU A 11 -29.78 5.76 -2.18
C GLU A 11 -29.44 7.17 -2.71
N ASN A 12 -28.96 8.12 -1.90
CA ASN A 12 -28.82 9.52 -2.35
C ASN A 12 -27.45 10.18 -2.09
N ALA A 13 -26.42 9.42 -1.74
CA ALA A 13 -25.07 10.00 -1.69
C ALA A 13 -24.51 10.12 -3.09
N ALA A 14 -24.04 11.34 -3.45
CA ALA A 14 -23.40 11.54 -4.74
C ALA A 14 -22.21 10.58 -4.91
N PRO A 15 -22.04 9.94 -6.09
CA PRO A 15 -21.03 8.90 -6.30
C PRO A 15 -19.62 9.43 -6.02
N HIS A 16 -18.75 8.56 -5.50
CA HIS A 16 -17.33 8.86 -5.40
C HIS A 16 -16.73 9.06 -6.81
N ASP A 17 -15.72 9.91 -6.90
CA ASP A 17 -14.98 10.02 -8.17
C ASP A 17 -14.11 8.80 -8.36
N VAL A 18 -13.52 8.29 -7.26
CA VAL A 18 -12.67 7.09 -7.26
C VAL A 18 -12.92 6.25 -6.00
N VAL A 19 -13.10 4.95 -6.15
CA VAL A 19 -13.00 3.99 -5.06
C VAL A 19 -11.78 3.10 -5.28
N ILE A 20 -10.89 3.06 -4.30
CA ILE A 20 -9.65 2.27 -4.30
C ILE A 20 -9.88 1.07 -3.38
N VAL A 21 -9.68 -0.14 -3.87
CA VAL A 21 -9.88 -1.37 -3.10
C VAL A 21 -8.53 -2.07 -2.87
N GLY A 22 -8.15 -2.17 -1.61
CA GLY A 22 -6.86 -2.68 -1.17
C GLY A 22 -5.92 -1.58 -0.71
N GLY A 23 -5.70 -1.49 0.59
CA GLY A 23 -4.84 -0.50 1.25
C GLY A 23 -3.37 -0.88 1.32
N GLY A 24 -2.88 -1.74 0.40
CA GLY A 24 -1.45 -2.03 0.24
C GLY A 24 -0.66 -0.81 -0.25
N LEU A 25 0.63 -1.01 -0.59
CA LEU A 25 1.50 0.08 -1.04
C LEU A 25 0.88 0.87 -2.20
N ALA A 26 0.40 0.17 -3.23
CA ALA A 26 -0.17 0.82 -4.41
C ALA A 26 -1.42 1.65 -4.07
N GLY A 27 -2.41 1.04 -3.40
CA GLY A 27 -3.66 1.74 -3.06
C GLY A 27 -3.44 2.89 -2.11
N GLY A 28 -2.57 2.73 -1.10
CA GLY A 28 -2.24 3.79 -0.16
C GLY A 28 -1.51 4.96 -0.82
N LEU A 29 -0.55 4.69 -1.71
CA LEU A 29 0.14 5.76 -2.46
C LEU A 29 -0.79 6.47 -3.45
N ILE A 30 -1.73 5.76 -4.08
CA ILE A 30 -2.74 6.39 -4.94
C ILE A 30 -3.65 7.31 -4.11
N ALA A 31 -4.14 6.85 -2.95
CA ALA A 31 -4.96 7.66 -2.06
C ALA A 31 -4.20 8.92 -1.59
N LEU A 32 -2.93 8.78 -1.20
CA LEU A 32 -2.08 9.88 -0.80
C LEU A 32 -1.86 10.89 -1.94
N ALA A 33 -1.62 10.39 -3.17
CA ALA A 33 -1.45 11.23 -4.34
C ALA A 33 -2.74 12.01 -4.66
N LEU A 34 -3.90 11.37 -4.61
CA LEU A 34 -5.19 12.04 -4.80
C LEU A 34 -5.42 13.11 -3.72
N HIS A 35 -5.13 12.79 -2.47
CA HIS A 35 -5.27 13.75 -1.37
C HIS A 35 -4.40 15.00 -1.58
N ARG A 36 -3.13 14.83 -1.97
CA ARG A 36 -2.17 15.93 -2.12
C ARG A 36 -2.34 16.74 -3.39
N HIS A 37 -2.72 16.09 -4.50
CA HIS A 37 -2.67 16.69 -5.84
C HIS A 37 -4.03 16.85 -6.51
N ALA A 38 -5.09 16.30 -5.94
CA ALA A 38 -6.45 16.41 -6.44
C ALA A 38 -7.44 16.59 -5.27
N PRO A 39 -7.38 17.71 -4.54
CA PRO A 39 -8.16 17.91 -3.29
C PRO A 39 -9.68 17.83 -3.51
N ASP A 40 -10.17 18.19 -4.71
CA ASP A 40 -11.58 18.11 -5.07
C ASP A 40 -12.03 16.69 -5.43
N CYS A 41 -11.11 15.74 -5.63
CA CYS A 41 -11.42 14.35 -5.91
C CYS A 41 -12.01 13.66 -4.67
N ARG A 42 -13.26 13.24 -4.77
CA ARG A 42 -13.94 12.46 -3.71
C ARG A 42 -13.54 11.00 -3.85
N PHE A 43 -12.43 10.62 -3.24
CA PHE A 43 -12.01 9.22 -3.21
C PHE A 43 -12.41 8.52 -1.92
N MET A 44 -12.48 7.18 -1.97
CA MET A 44 -12.59 6.29 -0.83
C MET A 44 -11.55 5.18 -0.95
N LEU A 45 -10.78 4.95 0.10
CA LEU A 45 -9.85 3.82 0.23
C LEU A 45 -10.47 2.75 1.12
N ILE A 46 -10.59 1.52 0.61
CA ILE A 46 -11.16 0.38 1.34
C ILE A 46 -10.07 -0.66 1.59
N GLU A 47 -9.93 -1.07 2.84
CA GLU A 47 -8.99 -2.12 3.26
C GLU A 47 -9.71 -3.17 4.13
N ALA A 48 -9.51 -4.43 3.79
CA ALA A 48 -10.13 -5.55 4.51
C ALA A 48 -9.49 -5.82 5.88
N GLY A 49 -8.23 -5.45 6.03
CA GLY A 49 -7.47 -5.58 7.28
C GLY A 49 -7.65 -4.39 8.22
N ARG A 50 -7.07 -4.54 9.41
CA ARG A 50 -7.09 -3.49 10.45
C ARG A 50 -6.09 -2.37 10.18
N THR A 51 -5.11 -2.63 9.31
CA THR A 51 -4.03 -1.69 9.01
C THR A 51 -3.78 -1.62 7.51
N LEU A 52 -3.39 -0.45 7.03
CA LEU A 52 -2.86 -0.28 5.68
C LEU A 52 -1.47 -0.92 5.57
N GLY A 53 -1.11 -1.37 4.37
CA GLY A 53 0.22 -1.95 4.10
C GLY A 53 0.40 -3.42 4.49
N GLY A 54 -0.51 -4.01 5.28
CA GLY A 54 -0.38 -5.41 5.73
C GLY A 54 0.89 -5.66 6.53
N HIS A 55 1.58 -6.80 6.26
CA HIS A 55 2.83 -7.18 6.89
C HIS A 55 3.96 -7.22 5.86
N HIS A 56 4.34 -6.06 5.36
CA HIS A 56 5.37 -5.94 4.34
C HIS A 56 6.49 -5.02 4.80
N ARG A 57 7.66 -5.23 4.21
CA ARG A 57 8.76 -4.28 4.14
C ARG A 57 9.09 -4.10 2.68
N TRP A 58 9.00 -2.87 2.21
CA TRP A 58 9.36 -2.51 0.85
C TRP A 58 10.74 -1.88 0.85
N SER A 59 11.53 -2.26 -0.11
CA SER A 59 12.87 -1.70 -0.27
C SER A 59 13.10 -1.37 -1.73
N TRP A 60 13.85 -0.29 -1.98
CA TRP A 60 14.12 0.21 -3.31
C TRP A 60 15.43 0.97 -3.36
N PHE A 61 15.96 1.13 -4.56
CA PHE A 61 17.05 2.04 -4.81
C PHE A 61 16.52 3.45 -5.06
N GLU A 62 17.23 4.47 -4.60
CA GLU A 62 16.80 5.87 -4.80
C GLU A 62 16.55 6.19 -6.29
N THR A 63 17.25 5.50 -7.19
CA THR A 63 17.09 5.62 -8.64
C THR A 63 15.79 5.04 -9.19
N ASP A 64 15.08 4.19 -8.43
CA ASP A 64 13.81 3.61 -8.84
C ASP A 64 12.67 4.64 -8.78
N ILE A 65 12.85 5.68 -7.98
CA ILE A 65 11.87 6.75 -7.81
C ILE A 65 12.18 7.90 -8.78
N ARG A 66 11.28 8.11 -9.73
CA ARG A 66 11.40 9.26 -10.65
C ARG A 66 11.37 10.57 -9.88
N PRO A 67 12.11 11.62 -10.29
CA PRO A 67 12.15 12.91 -9.60
C PRO A 67 10.76 13.49 -9.30
N ALA A 68 9.82 13.38 -10.24
CA ALA A 68 8.45 13.87 -10.07
C ALA A 68 7.65 13.13 -8.98
N ALA A 69 8.05 11.89 -8.63
CA ALA A 69 7.37 11.08 -7.62
C ALA A 69 8.03 11.16 -6.22
N ARG A 70 9.19 11.81 -6.10
CA ARG A 70 9.92 11.90 -4.83
C ARG A 70 9.09 12.62 -3.75
N GLY A 71 8.33 13.63 -4.13
CA GLY A 71 7.44 14.33 -3.21
C GLY A 71 6.38 13.44 -2.57
N LEU A 72 5.95 12.38 -3.28
CA LEU A 72 4.97 11.43 -2.72
C LEU A 72 5.57 10.59 -1.59
N MET A 73 6.87 10.29 -1.66
CA MET A 73 7.60 9.52 -0.63
C MET A 73 8.09 10.40 0.53
N ALA A 74 7.95 11.72 0.43
CA ALA A 74 8.39 12.62 1.48
C ALA A 74 7.54 12.46 2.76
N GLY A 75 8.22 12.46 3.89
CA GLY A 75 7.60 12.40 5.22
C GLY A 75 7.23 11.00 5.71
N PHE A 76 7.58 9.93 4.97
CA PHE A 76 7.61 8.59 5.54
C PHE A 76 8.87 8.43 6.41
N ASP A 77 8.73 7.70 7.53
CA ASP A 77 9.87 7.28 8.35
C ASP A 77 10.56 6.10 7.66
N LEU A 78 11.66 6.39 6.99
CA LEU A 78 12.40 5.44 6.16
C LEU A 78 13.70 5.04 6.83
N ASN A 79 14.05 3.77 6.72
CA ASN A 79 15.44 3.37 6.89
C ASN A 79 16.19 3.71 5.60
N GLY A 80 17.26 4.51 5.71
CA GLY A 80 18.02 4.97 4.56
C GLY A 80 19.52 4.70 4.70
N TRP A 81 20.15 4.34 3.59
CA TRP A 81 21.59 4.15 3.47
C TRP A 81 22.08 4.92 2.25
N ASP A 82 22.58 6.12 2.50
CA ASP A 82 23.01 7.05 1.44
C ASP A 82 24.32 6.63 0.79
N GLU A 83 25.16 5.91 1.54
CA GLU A 83 26.45 5.42 1.05
C GLU A 83 26.34 4.14 0.21
N GLY A 84 25.12 3.67 -0.04
CA GLY A 84 24.86 2.52 -0.89
C GLY A 84 24.71 1.21 -0.12
N TYR A 85 25.09 0.12 -0.76
CA TYR A 85 24.90 -1.24 -0.26
C TYR A 85 26.05 -2.15 -0.68
N ASP A 86 26.22 -3.24 0.06
CA ASP A 86 27.18 -4.28 -0.25
C ASP A 86 26.47 -5.48 -0.88
N ILE A 87 27.13 -6.10 -1.84
CA ILE A 87 26.74 -7.39 -2.41
C ILE A 87 27.84 -8.38 -2.06
N THR A 88 27.48 -9.49 -1.46
CA THR A 88 28.42 -10.52 -1.04
C THR A 88 28.01 -11.88 -1.62
N PHE A 89 28.92 -12.55 -2.26
CA PHE A 89 28.84 -13.94 -2.68
C PHE A 89 30.09 -14.67 -2.17
N PRO A 90 30.10 -16.00 -2.10
CA PRO A 90 31.23 -16.73 -1.53
C PRO A 90 32.61 -16.38 -2.11
N SER A 91 32.67 -15.96 -3.38
CA SER A 91 33.91 -15.60 -4.08
C SER A 91 33.94 -14.18 -4.63
N LEU A 92 32.92 -13.38 -4.38
CA LEU A 92 32.82 -12.03 -4.94
C LEU A 92 32.10 -11.11 -3.97
N GLY A 93 32.77 -10.00 -3.62
CA GLY A 93 32.14 -8.89 -2.89
C GLY A 93 32.30 -7.59 -3.65
N ARG A 94 31.29 -6.72 -3.59
CA ARG A 94 31.38 -5.38 -4.15
C ARG A 94 30.44 -4.43 -3.41
N THR A 95 30.86 -3.18 -3.31
CA THR A 95 30.04 -2.07 -2.82
C THR A 95 29.50 -1.26 -4.00
N LEU A 96 28.21 -0.94 -3.95
CA LEU A 96 27.56 -0.08 -4.94
C LEU A 96 27.09 1.21 -4.25
N PRO A 97 27.38 2.40 -4.81
CA PRO A 97 27.13 3.68 -4.16
C PRO A 97 25.70 4.18 -4.32
N THR A 98 24.80 3.39 -4.90
CA THR A 98 23.41 3.80 -5.07
C THR A 98 22.70 3.74 -3.73
N ALA A 99 22.15 4.87 -3.29
CA ALA A 99 21.40 4.95 -2.05
C ALA A 99 20.23 3.96 -2.02
N TYR A 100 20.02 3.32 -0.88
CA TYR A 100 19.02 2.29 -0.66
C TYR A 100 18.06 2.71 0.44
N ARG A 101 16.79 2.39 0.28
CA ARG A 101 15.70 2.77 1.18
C ARG A 101 14.87 1.57 1.57
N SER A 102 14.30 1.62 2.75
CA SER A 102 13.36 0.61 3.22
C SER A 102 12.27 1.24 4.07
N LEU A 103 11.03 0.83 3.83
CA LEU A 103 9.83 1.27 4.53
C LEU A 103 9.09 0.06 5.08
N ALA A 104 8.82 0.05 6.37
CA ALA A 104 7.95 -0.97 6.94
C ALA A 104 6.47 -0.58 6.83
N SER A 105 5.60 -1.58 6.80
CA SER A 105 4.15 -1.36 6.69
C SER A 105 3.56 -0.61 7.88
N ALA A 106 4.18 -0.71 9.07
CA ALA A 106 3.75 0.02 10.25
C ALA A 106 3.94 1.54 10.09
N GLU A 107 5.10 1.98 9.61
CA GLU A 107 5.41 3.38 9.33
C GLU A 107 4.56 3.91 8.17
N PHE A 108 4.30 3.06 7.16
CA PHE A 108 3.39 3.37 6.07
C PHE A 108 1.97 3.63 6.57
N HIS A 109 1.44 2.72 7.39
CA HIS A 109 0.13 2.87 8.02
C HIS A 109 0.04 4.15 8.84
N ALA A 110 0.99 4.35 9.76
CA ALA A 110 1.01 5.51 10.65
C ALA A 110 0.97 6.82 9.85
N LYS A 111 1.77 6.93 8.79
CA LYS A 111 1.80 8.11 7.93
C LYS A 111 0.48 8.35 7.21
N LEU A 112 -0.11 7.30 6.62
CA LEU A 112 -1.36 7.45 5.89
C LEU A 112 -2.53 7.83 6.80
N ILE A 113 -2.65 7.20 7.98
CA ILE A 113 -3.71 7.53 8.94
C ILE A 113 -3.55 8.93 9.51
N ALA A 114 -2.33 9.41 9.68
CA ALA A 114 -2.08 10.77 10.14
C ALA A 114 -2.38 11.85 9.09
N GLU A 115 -2.35 11.51 7.80
CA GLU A 115 -2.47 12.50 6.73
C GLU A 115 -3.82 12.43 5.99
N LEU A 116 -4.35 11.22 5.75
CA LEU A 116 -5.61 11.08 5.04
C LEU A 116 -6.80 11.41 5.95
N PRO A 117 -7.83 12.11 5.45
CA PRO A 117 -9.07 12.32 6.21
C PRO A 117 -9.71 10.97 6.60
N ALA A 118 -10.09 10.85 7.87
CA ALA A 118 -10.62 9.59 8.41
C ALA A 118 -11.86 9.09 7.64
N GLU A 119 -12.70 10.00 7.16
CA GLU A 119 -13.90 9.71 6.39
C GLU A 119 -13.61 9.19 4.97
N ARG A 120 -12.35 9.19 4.54
CA ARG A 120 -11.90 8.68 3.24
C ARG A 120 -11.20 7.32 3.32
N VAL A 121 -11.15 6.72 4.52
CA VAL A 121 -10.47 5.43 4.73
C VAL A 121 -11.41 4.49 5.50
N MET A 122 -11.73 3.35 4.90
CA MET A 122 -12.52 2.29 5.53
C MET A 122 -11.61 1.09 5.79
N LEU A 123 -11.24 0.89 7.04
CA LEU A 123 -10.53 -0.31 7.51
C LEU A 123 -11.53 -1.40 7.90
N GLU A 124 -11.05 -2.63 8.05
CA GLU A 124 -11.85 -3.81 8.40
C GLU A 124 -13.06 -3.98 7.48
N THR A 125 -12.97 -3.46 6.25
CA THR A 125 -14.05 -3.38 5.27
C THR A 125 -13.72 -4.19 4.03
N LYS A 126 -14.42 -5.30 3.85
CA LYS A 126 -14.17 -6.23 2.74
C LYS A 126 -15.07 -5.91 1.55
N ALA A 127 -14.48 -5.68 0.38
CA ALA A 127 -15.20 -5.64 -0.88
C ALA A 127 -15.59 -7.05 -1.32
N ALA A 128 -16.89 -7.28 -1.55
CA ALA A 128 -17.43 -8.54 -2.06
C ALA A 128 -17.33 -8.60 -3.59
N SER A 129 -17.72 -7.52 -4.29
CA SER A 129 -17.63 -7.41 -5.74
C SER A 129 -17.31 -5.99 -6.19
N LEU A 130 -16.74 -5.91 -7.40
CA LEU A 130 -16.40 -4.66 -8.08
C LEU A 130 -16.94 -4.70 -9.49
N ASP A 131 -17.39 -3.56 -9.97
CA ASP A 131 -17.74 -3.31 -11.37
C ASP A 131 -17.41 -1.87 -11.77
N ALA A 132 -17.70 -1.47 -13.01
CA ALA A 132 -17.39 -0.14 -13.53
C ALA A 132 -18.12 0.99 -12.78
N GLY A 133 -19.23 0.70 -12.10
CA GLY A 133 -20.06 1.69 -11.40
C GLY A 133 -19.81 1.74 -9.89
N GLY A 134 -18.91 0.91 -9.34
CA GLY A 134 -18.60 0.97 -7.91
C GLY A 134 -18.22 -0.36 -7.27
N VAL A 135 -18.35 -0.41 -5.95
CA VAL A 135 -17.96 -1.52 -5.11
C VAL A 135 -19.12 -1.92 -4.21
N THR A 136 -19.42 -3.22 -4.14
CA THR A 136 -20.33 -3.79 -3.14
C THR A 136 -19.53 -4.39 -2.01
N LEU A 137 -19.79 -3.95 -0.80
CA LEU A 137 -19.14 -4.43 0.43
C LEU A 137 -19.73 -5.77 0.87
N ALA A 138 -19.05 -6.46 1.78
CA ALA A 138 -19.48 -7.77 2.28
C ALA A 138 -20.81 -7.72 3.06
N ASP A 139 -21.17 -6.57 3.61
CA ASP A 139 -22.45 -6.33 4.30
C ASP A 139 -23.60 -5.95 3.34
N GLY A 140 -23.34 -5.93 2.03
CA GLY A 140 -24.31 -5.55 1.01
C GLY A 140 -24.34 -4.05 0.68
N THR A 141 -23.64 -3.20 1.42
CA THR A 141 -23.56 -1.76 1.14
C THR A 141 -22.94 -1.50 -0.23
N ARG A 142 -23.56 -0.62 -1.02
CA ARG A 142 -23.06 -0.21 -2.33
C ARG A 142 -22.38 1.16 -2.25
N LEU A 143 -21.13 1.22 -2.65
CA LEU A 143 -20.38 2.47 -2.87
C LEU A 143 -20.35 2.76 -4.36
N ALA A 144 -21.17 3.71 -4.82
CA ALA A 144 -21.19 4.14 -6.20
C ALA A 144 -19.92 4.95 -6.51
N ALA A 145 -19.30 4.71 -7.67
CA ALA A 145 -18.08 5.38 -8.10
C ALA A 145 -18.05 5.59 -9.61
N LYS A 146 -17.43 6.69 -10.05
CA LYS A 146 -17.13 6.92 -11.46
C LYS A 146 -15.98 6.04 -11.96
N ARG A 147 -15.06 5.67 -11.05
CA ARG A 147 -13.91 4.79 -11.31
C ARG A 147 -13.63 3.91 -10.11
N VAL A 148 -13.26 2.67 -10.38
CA VAL A 148 -12.81 1.72 -9.36
C VAL A 148 -11.38 1.31 -9.71
N ILE A 149 -10.49 1.37 -8.70
CA ILE A 149 -9.11 0.90 -8.81
C ILE A 149 -8.95 -0.31 -7.91
N ASP A 150 -8.71 -1.47 -8.50
CA ASP A 150 -8.46 -2.71 -7.76
C ASP A 150 -6.97 -2.88 -7.50
N CYS A 151 -6.58 -2.65 -6.24
CA CYS A 151 -5.21 -2.81 -5.73
C CYS A 151 -5.05 -4.07 -4.87
N ARG A 152 -6.01 -4.97 -4.90
CA ARG A 152 -5.91 -6.25 -4.19
C ARG A 152 -4.88 -7.15 -4.88
N PRO A 153 -4.34 -8.15 -4.16
CA PRO A 153 -3.49 -9.16 -4.77
C PRO A 153 -4.22 -9.83 -5.95
N PHE A 154 -3.50 -9.99 -7.06
CA PHE A 154 -4.08 -10.66 -8.22
C PHE A 154 -4.34 -12.14 -7.92
N LYS A 155 -5.40 -12.68 -8.50
CA LYS A 155 -5.68 -14.12 -8.40
C LYS A 155 -4.98 -14.84 -9.55
N PRO A 156 -4.20 -15.91 -9.27
CA PRO A 156 -3.61 -16.73 -10.32
C PRO A 156 -4.68 -17.20 -11.30
N SER A 157 -4.38 -17.14 -12.58
CA SER A 157 -5.24 -17.68 -13.62
C SER A 157 -4.43 -18.55 -14.57
N LYS A 158 -5.09 -19.47 -15.28
CA LYS A 158 -4.43 -20.33 -16.28
C LYS A 158 -3.88 -19.54 -17.48
N ALA A 159 -4.31 -18.27 -17.64
CA ALA A 159 -3.83 -17.38 -18.70
C ALA A 159 -2.50 -16.71 -18.37
N LEU A 160 -2.03 -16.81 -17.12
CA LEU A 160 -0.79 -16.19 -16.65
C LEU A 160 0.22 -17.27 -16.28
N SER A 161 1.40 -17.21 -16.90
CA SER A 161 2.57 -17.99 -16.53
C SER A 161 3.46 -17.18 -15.61
N GLY A 162 3.87 -17.73 -14.47
CA GLY A 162 4.71 -17.03 -13.50
C GLY A 162 5.02 -17.89 -12.29
N GLY A 163 5.75 -17.31 -11.36
CA GLY A 163 6.11 -17.94 -10.08
C GLY A 163 6.01 -16.92 -8.95
N TRP A 164 6.06 -17.42 -7.73
CA TRP A 164 6.12 -16.59 -6.53
C TRP A 164 7.52 -16.67 -5.95
N GLN A 165 8.03 -15.51 -5.60
CA GLN A 165 9.22 -15.43 -4.77
C GLN A 165 8.75 -15.37 -3.30
N VAL A 166 9.19 -16.35 -2.50
CA VAL A 166 8.82 -16.47 -1.10
C VAL A 166 10.06 -16.21 -0.26
N PHE A 167 9.94 -15.29 0.69
CA PHE A 167 11.02 -14.95 1.62
C PHE A 167 10.61 -15.27 3.04
N LEU A 168 11.55 -15.75 3.83
CA LEU A 168 11.46 -15.78 5.28
C LEU A 168 12.36 -14.67 5.84
N GLY A 169 11.77 -13.70 6.53
CA GLY A 169 12.49 -12.63 7.20
C GLY A 169 12.47 -12.81 8.71
N GLN A 170 13.59 -12.53 9.36
CA GLN A 170 13.70 -12.44 10.80
C GLN A 170 14.18 -11.05 11.20
N GLN A 171 13.56 -10.48 12.24
CA GLN A 171 13.98 -9.20 12.78
C GLN A 171 14.63 -9.44 14.15
N PHE A 172 15.85 -8.94 14.32
CA PHE A 172 16.62 -9.05 15.55
C PHE A 172 16.81 -7.67 16.17
N ARG A 173 16.84 -7.65 17.50
CA ARG A 173 17.36 -6.53 18.27
C ARG A 173 18.71 -6.97 18.87
N CYS A 174 19.79 -6.28 18.52
CA CYS A 174 21.10 -6.54 19.08
C CYS A 174 21.24 -5.85 20.43
N GLU A 175 21.86 -6.50 21.41
CA GLU A 175 22.18 -5.90 22.71
C GLU A 175 23.32 -4.89 22.59
N THR A 176 24.19 -5.08 21.60
CA THR A 176 25.29 -4.16 21.25
C THR A 176 25.16 -3.74 19.81
N PRO A 177 25.72 -2.57 19.42
CA PRO A 177 25.71 -2.13 18.03
C PRO A 177 26.32 -3.19 17.10
N HIS A 178 25.63 -3.54 16.03
CA HIS A 178 26.08 -4.57 15.06
C HIS A 178 27.22 -4.10 14.14
N GLY A 179 27.54 -2.80 14.12
CA GLY A 179 28.65 -2.23 13.33
C GLY A 179 28.43 -2.16 11.81
N LEU A 180 27.29 -2.63 11.32
CA LEU A 180 26.97 -2.53 9.89
C LEU A 180 26.55 -1.10 9.54
N THR A 181 27.20 -0.51 8.56
CA THR A 181 26.92 0.84 8.05
C THR A 181 26.12 0.81 6.76
N ARG A 182 26.05 -0.36 6.09
CA ARG A 182 25.31 -0.59 4.85
C ARG A 182 24.52 -1.89 4.93
N PRO A 183 23.42 -2.00 4.19
CA PRO A 183 22.76 -3.28 4.01
C PRO A 183 23.58 -4.19 3.12
N VAL A 184 23.57 -5.46 3.39
CA VAL A 184 24.10 -6.51 2.50
C VAL A 184 22.92 -7.09 1.73
N ILE A 185 23.00 -7.06 0.42
CA ILE A 185 21.99 -7.58 -0.49
C ILE A 185 22.60 -8.75 -1.26
N MET A 186 21.90 -9.86 -1.28
CA MET A 186 22.37 -11.08 -1.92
C MET A 186 23.65 -11.63 -1.26
N ASP A 187 23.45 -12.58 -0.35
CA ASP A 187 24.50 -13.32 0.32
C ASP A 187 24.33 -14.83 0.05
#